data_13123c66576dcfe258385aecded4e05a
#
_entry.id   13123c66576dcfe258385aecded4e05a
#
_cell.length_a   1.000
_cell.length_b   1.000
_cell.length_c   1.000
_cell.angle_alpha   90.00
_cell.angle_beta   90.00
_cell.angle_gamma   90.00
#
_symmetry.space_group_name_H-M   'P 1'
#
loop_
_entity.id
_entity.type
_entity.pdbx_description
1 polymer ?
#
loop_
_entity_poly.entity_id
_entity_poly.type
_entity_poly.pdbx_seq_one_letter_code
_entity_poly.pdbx_strand_id
1 'polypeptide(L)'
;SMLLAPYYDKLFGEKFWPAIYEKAKTEEEPPHLVFSDMAKHVYDSPVQAELLKSVLEEELKNDGSGVDSHPPIKTRLFKGHFEPIWQPDAQWSVPDWMLEKLSQPTKLQDSAAYNYLGAKFDTVTSEISHGWASVVRPGWSQQYEVFSAVRKQLADLFVRAAEAPLAVPDLVTKAGLMGYLYDEKVAVPIYEEILAQEPDSVVAHKNLARVLLSQDDERGLHHLERAVSSNFNAVGLLAPLAIQYLAKNGRQGEVQKFDQMLREHERVSELARKERNALSGNSELEPHGLSDEDKEYLVNVFKEIKEIESVWVARLKVNYLPECPYLVLGVDIHIPGLGDRSEEKLGIARWLLENLNL
;
A
#
# COMPACT_ATOMS: atom_id res chain seq x y z
N SER A 1 20.17 15.60 22.13
CA SER A 1 20.58 14.61 23.14
C SER A 1 20.44 13.21 22.56
N MET A 2 21.42 12.34 22.84
CA MET A 2 21.47 10.94 22.38
C MET A 2 20.18 10.14 22.70
N LEU A 3 19.51 10.45 23.81
CA LEU A 3 18.27 9.80 24.25
C LEU A 3 17.04 10.26 23.44
N LEU A 4 17.09 11.41 22.80
CA LEU A 4 15.99 11.91 21.97
C LEU A 4 16.09 11.47 20.51
N ALA A 5 17.22 10.91 20.06
CA ALA A 5 17.39 10.50 18.68
C ALA A 5 16.34 9.47 18.25
N PRO A 6 16.10 8.35 18.96
CA PRO A 6 15.09 7.36 18.57
C PRO A 6 13.66 7.94 18.55
N TYR A 7 13.37 8.88 19.47
CA TYR A 7 12.09 9.56 19.48
C TYR A 7 11.88 10.39 18.20
N TYR A 8 12.90 11.16 17.79
CA TYR A 8 12.81 11.93 16.57
C TYR A 8 12.83 11.06 15.30
N ASP A 9 13.60 9.97 15.29
CA ASP A 9 13.58 9.01 14.19
C ASP A 9 12.18 8.44 13.98
N LYS A 10 11.50 8.03 15.06
CA LYS A 10 10.12 7.57 15.01
C LYS A 10 9.15 8.68 14.59
N LEU A 11 9.28 9.88 15.17
CA LEU A 11 8.44 11.04 14.83
C LEU A 11 8.59 11.41 13.35
N PHE A 12 9.80 11.44 12.83
CA PHE A 12 10.06 11.75 11.43
C PHE A 12 9.57 10.64 10.49
N GLY A 13 9.84 9.38 10.80
CA GLY A 13 9.43 8.24 9.99
C GLY A 13 7.92 8.08 9.94
N GLU A 14 7.22 8.25 11.06
CA GLU A 14 5.78 7.98 11.15
C GLU A 14 4.89 9.20 10.87
N LYS A 15 5.39 10.43 11.08
CA LYS A 15 4.56 11.64 10.98
C LYS A 15 5.09 12.67 9.99
N PHE A 16 6.35 13.10 10.15
CA PHE A 16 6.88 14.21 9.36
C PHE A 16 7.01 13.85 7.87
N TRP A 17 7.79 12.81 7.55
CA TRP A 17 7.99 12.42 6.16
C TRP A 17 6.72 11.96 5.46
N PRO A 18 5.85 11.15 6.07
CA PRO A 18 4.55 10.84 5.47
C PRO A 18 3.74 12.09 5.16
N ALA A 19 3.68 13.07 6.07
CA ALA A 19 2.96 14.32 5.84
C ALA A 19 3.59 15.17 4.73
N ILE A 20 4.92 15.15 4.58
CA ILE A 20 5.60 15.81 3.46
C ILE A 20 5.25 15.12 2.13
N TYR A 21 5.37 13.79 2.04
CA TYR A 21 5.07 13.05 0.82
C TYR A 21 3.58 13.08 0.43
N GLU A 22 2.67 13.18 1.42
CA GLU A 22 1.24 13.40 1.13
C GLU A 22 0.98 14.67 0.33
N LYS A 23 1.82 15.70 0.44
CA LYS A 23 1.69 16.93 -0.33
C LYS A 23 1.85 16.70 -1.84
N ALA A 24 2.60 15.67 -2.26
CA ALA A 24 2.70 15.30 -3.68
C ALA A 24 1.34 14.95 -4.32
N LYS A 25 0.33 14.64 -3.50
CA LYS A 25 -1.03 14.45 -4.00
C LYS A 25 -1.67 15.75 -4.51
N THR A 26 -1.25 16.93 -4.01
CA THR A 26 -1.91 18.22 -4.27
C THR A 26 -0.97 19.31 -4.75
N GLU A 27 0.33 19.20 -4.44
CA GLU A 27 1.35 20.20 -4.78
C GLU A 27 2.24 19.64 -5.90
N GLU A 28 2.37 20.38 -7.01
CA GLU A 28 3.15 19.96 -8.19
C GLU A 28 4.65 19.87 -7.91
N GLU A 29 5.14 20.74 -7.02
CA GLU A 29 6.55 20.82 -6.68
C GLU A 29 6.81 20.41 -5.22
N PRO A 30 7.91 19.69 -4.93
CA PRO A 30 8.30 19.38 -3.57
C PRO A 30 8.63 20.64 -2.75
N PRO A 31 8.40 20.66 -1.42
CA PRO A 31 8.66 21.82 -0.58
C PRO A 31 10.13 22.20 -0.58
N HIS A 32 10.41 23.51 -0.75
CA HIS A 32 11.77 24.06 -0.89
C HIS A 32 12.51 24.23 0.44
N LEU A 33 11.82 24.18 1.59
CA LEU A 33 12.40 24.44 2.91
C LEU A 33 12.21 23.27 3.89
N VAL A 34 12.14 22.05 3.36
CA VAL A 34 11.79 20.86 4.16
C VAL A 34 12.68 20.65 5.39
N PHE A 35 13.99 20.89 5.29
CA PHE A 35 14.90 20.72 6.44
C PHE A 35 14.84 21.90 7.41
N SER A 36 14.52 23.10 6.94
CA SER A 36 14.21 24.23 7.83
C SER A 36 12.94 23.98 8.62
N ASP A 37 11.90 23.46 7.95
CA ASP A 37 10.63 23.12 8.59
C ASP A 37 10.76 21.92 9.54
N MET A 38 11.61 20.94 9.19
CA MET A 38 11.95 19.82 10.09
C MET A 38 12.62 20.34 11.37
N ALA A 39 13.59 21.26 11.25
CA ALA A 39 14.25 21.86 12.39
C ALA A 39 13.25 22.60 13.30
N LYS A 40 12.37 23.42 12.71
CA LYS A 40 11.28 24.09 13.46
C LYS A 40 10.38 23.09 14.14
N HIS A 41 9.98 22.02 13.45
CA HIS A 41 9.11 20.98 14.03
C HIS A 41 9.73 20.33 15.27
N VAL A 42 11.04 20.11 15.29
CA VAL A 42 11.78 19.59 16.47
C VAL A 42 11.73 20.53 17.67
N TYR A 43 11.88 21.83 17.42
CA TYR A 43 12.07 22.81 18.51
C TYR A 43 10.79 23.54 18.92
N ASP A 44 9.82 23.68 18.01
CA ASP A 44 8.57 24.37 18.26
C ASP A 44 7.46 23.39 18.74
N SER A 45 7.64 22.08 18.54
CA SER A 45 6.65 21.09 18.97
C SER A 45 7.00 20.52 20.35
N PRO A 46 6.05 20.46 21.28
CA PRO A 46 6.30 19.83 22.58
C PRO A 46 6.57 18.34 22.42
N VAL A 47 7.58 17.83 23.12
CA VAL A 47 7.88 16.39 23.16
C VAL A 47 6.70 15.67 23.81
N GLN A 48 6.15 14.67 23.12
CA GLN A 48 5.05 13.84 23.64
C GLN A 48 5.61 12.83 24.63
N ALA A 49 5.38 13.06 25.93
CA ALA A 49 5.99 12.29 27.02
C ALA A 49 5.68 10.78 26.94
N GLU A 50 4.44 10.41 26.63
CA GLU A 50 4.05 9.00 26.51
C GLU A 50 4.75 8.29 25.31
N LEU A 51 4.84 8.96 24.17
CA LEU A 51 5.58 8.44 23.02
C LEU A 51 7.08 8.33 23.33
N LEU A 52 7.65 9.36 23.95
CA LEU A 52 9.05 9.33 24.37
C LEU A 52 9.32 8.16 25.33
N LYS A 53 8.43 7.98 26.31
CA LYS A 53 8.54 6.88 27.29
C LYS A 53 8.53 5.52 26.57
N SER A 54 7.54 5.28 25.71
CA SER A 54 7.42 4.00 24.99
C SER A 54 8.64 3.71 24.12
N VAL A 55 9.16 4.71 23.42
CA VAL A 55 10.35 4.57 22.55
C VAL A 55 11.60 4.27 23.38
N LEU A 56 11.80 4.99 24.48
CA LEU A 56 12.97 4.77 25.34
C LEU A 56 12.94 3.39 26.02
N GLU A 57 11.77 2.94 26.47
CA GLU A 57 11.62 1.61 27.09
C GLU A 57 11.84 0.48 26.06
N GLU A 58 11.45 0.68 24.80
CA GLU A 58 11.73 -0.25 23.70
C GLU A 58 13.23 -0.30 23.40
N GLU A 59 13.87 0.85 23.23
CA GLU A 59 15.30 0.96 22.96
C GLU A 59 16.18 0.41 24.09
N LEU A 60 15.75 0.57 25.34
CA LEU A 60 16.48 0.02 26.50
C LEU A 60 16.38 -1.52 26.58
N LYS A 61 15.34 -2.13 26.01
CA LYS A 61 15.21 -3.60 25.89
C LYS A 61 16.05 -4.17 24.75
N ASN A 62 16.37 -3.34 23.76
CA ASN A 62 17.10 -3.75 22.57
C ASN A 62 18.59 -4.02 22.91
N ASP A 63 19.04 -5.26 22.72
CA ASP A 63 20.43 -5.67 22.93
C ASP A 63 21.33 -5.36 21.71
N GLY A 64 20.77 -4.85 20.63
CA GLY A 64 21.42 -4.54 19.36
C GLY A 64 21.61 -5.75 18.47
N SER A 65 21.46 -5.55 17.18
CA SER A 65 21.92 -6.51 16.17
C SER A 65 23.43 -6.34 16.01
N GLY A 66 24.22 -7.40 15.86
CA GLY A 66 25.67 -7.32 15.64
C GLY A 66 26.08 -6.61 14.32
N VAL A 67 25.11 -6.01 13.61
CA VAL A 67 25.25 -5.29 12.34
C VAL A 67 25.18 -3.76 12.53
N ASP A 68 24.71 -3.30 13.70
CA ASP A 68 24.56 -1.86 13.96
C ASP A 68 25.93 -1.18 14.11
N SER A 69 26.12 -0.09 13.37
CA SER A 69 27.35 0.72 13.41
C SER A 69 27.58 1.41 14.76
N HIS A 70 26.53 1.46 15.61
CA HIS A 70 26.58 2.09 16.94
C HIS A 70 26.11 1.10 18.02
N PRO A 71 26.77 1.06 19.16
CA PRO A 71 26.32 0.26 20.31
C PRO A 71 24.89 0.68 20.72
N PRO A 72 24.06 -0.25 21.19
CA PRO A 72 22.73 0.06 21.72
C PRO A 72 22.78 1.15 22.80
N ILE A 73 21.70 1.93 22.92
CA ILE A 73 21.58 3.00 23.92
C ILE A 73 21.91 2.48 25.32
N LYS A 74 21.38 1.31 25.67
CA LYS A 74 21.69 0.57 26.90
C LYS A 74 23.21 0.44 27.12
N THR A 75 23.93 -0.04 26.11
CA THR A 75 25.41 -0.21 26.23
C THR A 75 26.12 1.13 26.40
N ARG A 76 25.68 2.19 25.71
CA ARG A 76 26.27 3.52 25.83
C ARG A 76 26.01 4.19 27.18
N LEU A 77 24.83 3.96 27.76
CA LEU A 77 24.47 4.50 29.07
C LEU A 77 25.19 3.78 30.25
N PHE A 78 25.33 2.45 30.15
CA PHE A 78 25.79 1.63 31.28
C PHE A 78 27.24 1.10 31.18
N LYS A 79 27.87 1.17 29.99
CA LYS A 79 29.27 0.77 29.81
C LYS A 79 30.23 1.93 29.55
N GLY A 80 29.73 3.16 29.46
CA GLY A 80 30.57 4.36 29.33
C GLY A 80 31.23 4.74 30.64
N HIS A 81 32.22 5.67 30.60
CA HIS A 81 32.89 6.21 31.77
C HIS A 81 32.01 7.12 32.65
N PHE A 82 30.71 7.13 32.40
CA PHE A 82 29.74 7.86 33.22
C PHE A 82 29.17 6.89 34.26
N GLU A 83 29.20 7.27 35.51
CA GLU A 83 28.40 6.58 36.52
C GLU A 83 26.94 6.57 36.04
N PRO A 84 26.25 5.42 36.16
CA PRO A 84 24.87 5.33 35.67
C PRO A 84 24.02 6.37 36.40
N ILE A 85 23.51 7.35 35.64
CA ILE A 85 22.61 8.39 36.15
C ILE A 85 21.34 7.74 36.71
N TRP A 86 21.07 6.52 36.28
CA TRP A 86 19.89 5.75 36.61
C TRP A 86 20.15 4.25 36.42
N GLN A 87 19.64 3.44 37.32
CA GLN A 87 19.64 1.97 37.18
C GLN A 87 18.21 1.54 36.84
N PRO A 88 17.99 0.88 35.67
CA PRO A 88 16.67 0.43 35.31
C PRO A 88 16.19 -0.68 36.24
N ASP A 89 14.89 -0.71 36.46
CA ASP A 89 14.21 -1.86 37.06
C ASP A 89 14.18 -3.07 36.10
N ALA A 90 13.64 -4.19 36.56
CA ALA A 90 13.52 -5.40 35.72
C ALA A 90 12.62 -5.22 34.51
N GLN A 91 11.83 -4.16 34.48
CA GLN A 91 10.89 -3.84 33.38
C GLN A 91 11.44 -2.77 32.42
N TRP A 92 12.64 -2.23 32.71
CA TRP A 92 13.25 -1.14 31.93
C TRP A 92 12.38 0.13 31.87
N SER A 93 11.61 0.41 32.92
CA SER A 93 10.79 1.60 32.98
C SER A 93 11.62 2.88 33.08
N VAL A 94 11.20 3.92 32.35
CA VAL A 94 11.88 5.23 32.33
C VAL A 94 11.31 6.09 33.45
N PRO A 95 12.14 6.64 34.37
CA PRO A 95 11.68 7.45 35.49
C PRO A 95 11.04 8.77 35.03
N ASP A 96 10.01 9.22 35.73
CA ASP A 96 9.28 10.46 35.42
C ASP A 96 10.18 11.69 35.39
N TRP A 97 11.16 11.81 36.32
CA TRP A 97 12.11 12.93 36.34
C TRP A 97 12.96 13.02 35.07
N MET A 98 13.25 11.86 34.44
CA MET A 98 14.00 11.81 33.17
C MET A 98 13.12 12.26 32.00
N LEU A 99 11.86 11.80 31.98
CA LEU A 99 10.87 12.24 31.00
C LEU A 99 10.62 13.74 31.10
N GLU A 100 10.40 14.26 32.30
CA GLU A 100 10.24 15.69 32.55
C GLU A 100 11.43 16.50 32.02
N LYS A 101 12.66 16.08 32.33
CA LYS A 101 13.87 16.75 31.86
C LYS A 101 14.03 16.69 30.33
N LEU A 102 13.73 15.56 29.69
CA LEU A 102 13.86 15.37 28.24
C LEU A 102 12.74 16.06 27.46
N SER A 103 11.58 16.26 28.09
CA SER A 103 10.42 16.92 27.49
C SER A 103 10.45 18.45 27.60
N GLN A 104 11.47 19.01 28.28
CA GLN A 104 11.57 20.46 28.38
C GLN A 104 11.77 21.10 27.00
N PRO A 105 11.00 22.14 26.65
CA PRO A 105 11.15 22.81 25.37
C PRO A 105 12.54 23.42 25.23
N THR A 106 13.16 23.21 24.09
CA THR A 106 14.42 23.81 23.71
C THR A 106 14.19 24.74 22.50
N LYS A 107 14.94 25.80 22.38
CA LYS A 107 14.84 26.70 21.22
C LYS A 107 15.82 26.27 20.13
N LEU A 108 15.46 26.47 18.87
CA LEU A 108 16.33 26.19 17.73
C LEU A 108 17.68 26.90 17.89
N GLN A 109 17.69 28.15 18.41
CA GLN A 109 18.89 28.95 18.63
C GLN A 109 19.84 28.31 19.67
N ASP A 110 19.34 27.46 20.56
CA ASP A 110 20.15 26.76 21.56
C ASP A 110 20.73 25.44 21.02
N SER A 111 20.40 25.07 19.78
CA SER A 111 20.91 23.86 19.15
C SER A 111 22.38 23.97 18.79
N ALA A 112 23.08 22.83 18.83
CA ALA A 112 24.49 22.76 18.40
C ALA A 112 24.66 23.18 16.93
N ALA A 113 23.71 22.76 16.05
CA ALA A 113 23.74 23.12 14.64
C ALA A 113 23.59 24.64 14.42
N TYR A 114 22.65 25.29 15.11
CA TYR A 114 22.48 26.73 15.01
C TYR A 114 23.67 27.49 15.56
N ASN A 115 24.19 27.07 16.71
CA ASN A 115 25.37 27.68 17.33
C ASN A 115 26.63 27.52 16.47
N TYR A 116 26.80 26.37 15.77
CA TYR A 116 27.95 26.12 14.89
C TYR A 116 27.86 26.89 13.58
N LEU A 117 26.68 26.90 12.93
CA LEU A 117 26.47 27.54 11.63
C LEU A 117 26.20 29.04 11.74
N GLY A 118 25.63 29.50 12.86
CA GLY A 118 25.25 30.90 13.08
C GLY A 118 24.35 31.43 11.95
N ALA A 119 24.70 32.57 11.40
CA ALA A 119 23.97 33.20 10.29
C ALA A 119 23.89 32.36 8.99
N LYS A 120 24.71 31.32 8.88
CA LYS A 120 24.67 30.41 7.71
C LYS A 120 23.65 29.29 7.86
N PHE A 121 22.99 29.15 9.00
CA PHE A 121 22.04 28.05 9.24
C PHE A 121 20.95 28.01 8.17
N ASP A 122 20.28 29.13 7.89
CA ASP A 122 19.19 29.19 6.91
C ASP A 122 19.70 28.94 5.48
N THR A 123 20.91 29.40 5.14
CA THR A 123 21.51 29.12 3.83
C THR A 123 21.78 27.62 3.66
N VAL A 124 22.40 26.98 4.64
CA VAL A 124 22.76 25.56 4.60
C VAL A 124 21.50 24.69 4.56
N THR A 125 20.50 24.96 5.40
CA THR A 125 19.24 24.20 5.40
C THR A 125 18.47 24.38 4.10
N SER A 126 18.51 25.57 3.48
CA SER A 126 17.93 25.82 2.16
C SER A 126 18.65 25.04 1.06
N GLU A 127 19.98 25.05 1.03
CA GLU A 127 20.76 24.29 0.04
C GLU A 127 20.51 22.78 0.14
N ILE A 128 20.47 22.24 1.34
CA ILE A 128 20.14 20.81 1.57
C ILE A 128 18.71 20.53 1.11
N SER A 129 17.76 21.42 1.40
CA SER A 129 16.35 21.27 0.97
C SER A 129 16.23 21.26 -0.55
N HIS A 130 16.94 22.16 -1.25
CA HIS A 130 16.97 22.19 -2.72
C HIS A 130 17.60 20.91 -3.30
N GLY A 131 18.71 20.43 -2.70
CA GLY A 131 19.33 19.17 -3.10
C GLY A 131 18.37 18.00 -2.97
N TRP A 132 17.69 17.87 -1.83
CA TRP A 132 16.66 16.85 -1.61
C TRP A 132 15.50 16.98 -2.62
N ALA A 133 14.96 18.19 -2.82
CA ALA A 133 13.87 18.44 -3.74
C ALA A 133 14.23 18.03 -5.17
N SER A 134 15.47 18.28 -5.61
CA SER A 134 15.92 17.87 -6.94
C SER A 134 15.97 16.34 -7.13
N VAL A 135 16.32 15.60 -6.07
CA VAL A 135 16.38 14.13 -6.08
C VAL A 135 14.98 13.52 -6.09
N VAL A 136 14.03 14.06 -5.30
CA VAL A 136 12.69 13.48 -5.19
C VAL A 136 11.72 13.94 -6.29
N ARG A 137 12.06 15.03 -7.00
CA ARG A 137 11.18 15.65 -8.01
C ARG A 137 10.62 14.68 -9.05
N PRO A 138 11.37 13.76 -9.68
CA PRO A 138 10.80 12.86 -10.67
C PRO A 138 9.65 12.00 -10.10
N GLY A 139 9.85 11.37 -8.95
CA GLY A 139 8.81 10.58 -8.28
C GLY A 139 7.65 11.45 -7.76
N TRP A 140 7.96 12.66 -7.30
CA TRP A 140 6.96 13.64 -6.86
C TRP A 140 6.04 14.05 -8.00
N SER A 141 6.58 14.48 -9.14
CA SER A 141 5.80 14.87 -10.33
C SER A 141 4.94 13.72 -10.85
N GLN A 142 5.50 12.52 -10.92
CA GLN A 142 4.74 11.32 -11.31
C GLN A 142 3.53 11.09 -10.37
N GLN A 143 3.74 11.19 -9.07
CA GLN A 143 2.66 11.05 -8.08
C GLN A 143 1.61 12.14 -8.25
N TYR A 144 2.04 13.41 -8.38
CA TYR A 144 1.12 14.53 -8.62
C TYR A 144 0.27 14.34 -9.88
N GLU A 145 0.87 13.91 -11.00
CA GLU A 145 0.16 13.65 -12.25
C GLU A 145 -0.92 12.57 -12.07
N VAL A 146 -0.59 11.45 -11.40
CA VAL A 146 -1.57 10.39 -11.11
C VAL A 146 -2.74 10.94 -10.30
N PHE A 147 -2.48 11.64 -9.19
CA PHE A 147 -3.55 12.20 -8.36
C PHE A 147 -4.32 13.32 -9.07
N SER A 148 -3.66 14.09 -9.93
CA SER A 148 -4.31 15.12 -10.76
C SER A 148 -5.29 14.50 -11.76
N ALA A 149 -4.88 13.43 -12.45
CA ALA A 149 -5.75 12.67 -13.36
C ALA A 149 -6.97 12.09 -12.62
N VAL A 150 -6.76 11.48 -11.45
CA VAL A 150 -7.84 10.93 -10.61
C VAL A 150 -8.81 12.03 -10.18
N ARG A 151 -8.32 13.19 -9.73
CA ARG A 151 -9.19 14.34 -9.38
C ARG A 151 -10.00 14.83 -10.59
N LYS A 152 -9.40 14.87 -11.77
CA LYS A 152 -10.10 15.27 -12.99
C LYS A 152 -11.24 14.30 -13.32
N GLN A 153 -10.99 12.99 -13.30
CA GLN A 153 -12.03 11.98 -13.50
C GLN A 153 -13.16 12.11 -12.48
N LEU A 154 -12.81 12.34 -11.21
CA LEU A 154 -13.81 12.53 -10.16
C LEU A 154 -14.64 13.80 -10.39
N ALA A 155 -14.02 14.90 -10.82
CA ALA A 155 -14.72 16.14 -11.15
C ALA A 155 -15.71 15.95 -12.33
N ASP A 156 -15.32 15.22 -13.37
CA ASP A 156 -16.20 14.89 -14.50
C ASP A 156 -17.42 14.06 -14.04
N LEU A 157 -17.24 13.12 -13.08
CA LEU A 157 -18.34 12.37 -12.49
C LEU A 157 -19.27 13.26 -11.66
N PHE A 158 -18.77 14.24 -10.94
CA PHE A 158 -19.60 15.19 -10.22
C PHE A 158 -20.41 16.09 -11.17
N VAL A 159 -19.84 16.52 -12.28
CA VAL A 159 -20.56 17.28 -13.32
C VAL A 159 -21.72 16.45 -13.87
N ARG A 160 -21.46 15.19 -14.26
CA ARG A 160 -22.51 14.29 -14.78
C ARG A 160 -23.59 13.99 -13.74
N ALA A 161 -23.19 13.82 -12.46
CA ALA A 161 -24.13 13.61 -11.36
C ALA A 161 -25.05 14.80 -11.10
N ALA A 162 -24.63 16.02 -11.43
CA ALA A 162 -25.47 17.22 -11.33
C ALA A 162 -26.53 17.32 -12.43
N GLU A 163 -26.29 16.65 -13.58
CA GLU A 163 -27.21 16.65 -14.72
C GLU A 163 -28.22 15.48 -14.64
N ALA A 164 -27.78 14.30 -14.19
CA ALA A 164 -28.61 13.11 -14.06
C ALA A 164 -28.04 12.13 -13.02
N PRO A 165 -28.88 11.26 -12.42
CA PRO A 165 -28.39 10.16 -11.56
C PRO A 165 -27.35 9.31 -12.29
N LEU A 166 -26.25 9.00 -11.60
CA LEU A 166 -25.19 8.17 -12.17
C LEU A 166 -25.65 6.71 -12.29
N ALA A 167 -25.28 6.06 -13.37
CA ALA A 167 -25.41 4.62 -13.53
C ALA A 167 -24.44 3.87 -12.60
N VAL A 168 -24.76 2.61 -12.29
CA VAL A 168 -23.96 1.79 -11.37
C VAL A 168 -22.48 1.72 -11.74
N PRO A 169 -22.04 1.55 -13.00
CA PRO A 169 -20.62 1.59 -13.35
C PRO A 169 -19.92 2.91 -12.97
N ASP A 170 -20.60 4.04 -13.15
CA ASP A 170 -20.08 5.35 -12.76
C ASP A 170 -20.02 5.53 -11.26
N LEU A 171 -21.00 5.01 -10.53
CA LEU A 171 -20.97 4.99 -9.05
C LEU A 171 -19.83 4.12 -8.52
N VAL A 172 -19.57 2.96 -9.10
CA VAL A 172 -18.42 2.10 -8.74
C VAL A 172 -17.12 2.85 -8.97
N THR A 173 -16.96 3.49 -10.12
CA THR A 173 -15.80 4.32 -10.43
C THR A 173 -15.65 5.48 -9.42
N LYS A 174 -16.72 6.21 -9.15
CA LYS A 174 -16.76 7.31 -8.17
C LYS A 174 -16.35 6.84 -6.77
N ALA A 175 -16.88 5.70 -6.31
CA ALA A 175 -16.53 5.13 -5.02
C ALA A 175 -15.04 4.79 -4.92
N GLY A 176 -14.48 4.16 -5.96
CA GLY A 176 -13.04 3.85 -6.04
C GLY A 176 -12.17 5.10 -6.02
N LEU A 177 -12.48 6.11 -6.83
CA LEU A 177 -11.74 7.37 -6.88
C LEU A 177 -11.82 8.15 -5.54
N MET A 178 -13.00 8.18 -4.90
CA MET A 178 -13.19 8.81 -3.58
C MET A 178 -12.37 8.10 -2.51
N GLY A 179 -12.41 6.77 -2.47
CA GLY A 179 -11.60 5.99 -1.53
C GLY A 179 -10.10 6.17 -1.73
N TYR A 180 -9.66 6.27 -2.99
CA TYR A 180 -8.25 6.49 -3.32
C TYR A 180 -7.74 7.89 -2.94
N LEU A 181 -8.56 8.93 -3.16
CA LEU A 181 -8.16 10.32 -2.92
C LEU A 181 -8.23 10.72 -1.44
N TYR A 182 -9.19 10.19 -0.69
CA TYR A 182 -9.49 10.66 0.65
C TYR A 182 -9.36 9.57 1.71
N ASP A 183 -10.39 8.73 1.83
CA ASP A 183 -10.47 7.60 2.75
C ASP A 183 -11.56 6.67 2.24
N GLU A 184 -11.36 5.36 2.37
CA GLU A 184 -12.35 4.36 1.95
C GLU A 184 -13.73 4.55 2.61
N LYS A 185 -13.78 5.17 3.80
CA LYS A 185 -15.04 5.49 4.51
C LYS A 185 -15.95 6.41 3.72
N VAL A 186 -15.39 7.35 2.96
CA VAL A 186 -16.19 8.30 2.18
C VAL A 186 -16.91 7.61 1.01
N ALA A 187 -16.49 6.40 0.65
CA ALA A 187 -17.15 5.61 -0.39
C ALA A 187 -18.36 4.80 0.13
N VAL A 188 -18.54 4.64 1.45
CA VAL A 188 -19.64 3.86 2.03
C VAL A 188 -21.02 4.32 1.53
N PRO A 189 -21.39 5.61 1.58
CA PRO A 189 -22.69 6.06 1.07
C PRO A 189 -22.89 5.78 -0.43
N ILE A 190 -21.80 5.77 -1.21
CA ILE A 190 -21.88 5.50 -2.65
C ILE A 190 -22.14 4.01 -2.89
N TYR A 191 -21.51 3.12 -2.12
CA TYR A 191 -21.83 1.69 -2.20
C TYR A 191 -23.25 1.38 -1.72
N GLU A 192 -23.77 2.10 -0.73
CA GLU A 192 -25.18 2.00 -0.32
C GLU A 192 -26.13 2.48 -1.42
N GLU A 193 -25.77 3.55 -2.15
CA GLU A 193 -26.51 4.01 -3.33
C GLU A 193 -26.52 2.97 -4.46
N ILE A 194 -25.38 2.27 -4.69
CA ILE A 194 -25.33 1.16 -5.65
C ILE A 194 -26.28 0.05 -5.23
N LEU A 195 -26.30 -0.34 -3.94
CA LEU A 195 -27.23 -1.36 -3.45
C LEU A 195 -28.71 -0.96 -3.52
N ALA A 196 -29.01 0.33 -3.50
CA ALA A 196 -30.36 0.82 -3.72
C ALA A 196 -30.83 0.63 -5.18
N GLN A 197 -29.89 0.65 -6.14
CA GLN A 197 -30.18 0.38 -7.56
C GLN A 197 -30.05 -1.12 -7.90
N GLU A 198 -29.01 -1.77 -7.37
CA GLU A 198 -28.68 -3.19 -7.59
C GLU A 198 -28.47 -3.90 -6.25
N PRO A 199 -29.53 -4.42 -5.59
CA PRO A 199 -29.44 -5.01 -4.25
C PRO A 199 -28.48 -6.20 -4.12
N ASP A 200 -28.15 -6.85 -5.22
CA ASP A 200 -27.25 -8.02 -5.27
C ASP A 200 -25.87 -7.68 -5.84
N SER A 201 -25.50 -6.41 -5.93
CA SER A 201 -24.20 -5.97 -6.46
C SER A 201 -23.05 -6.54 -5.62
N VAL A 202 -22.34 -7.52 -6.19
CA VAL A 202 -21.18 -8.18 -5.54
C VAL A 202 -20.07 -7.17 -5.22
N VAL A 203 -19.86 -6.19 -6.12
CA VAL A 203 -18.85 -5.15 -5.95
C VAL A 203 -19.16 -4.28 -4.73
N ALA A 204 -20.42 -3.85 -4.60
CA ALA A 204 -20.84 -3.03 -3.46
C ALA A 204 -20.77 -3.81 -2.15
N HIS A 205 -21.31 -5.03 -2.11
CA HIS A 205 -21.24 -5.87 -0.92
C HIS A 205 -19.80 -6.17 -0.49
N LYS A 206 -18.92 -6.53 -1.43
CA LYS A 206 -17.50 -6.80 -1.15
C LYS A 206 -16.80 -5.57 -0.52
N ASN A 207 -16.98 -4.40 -1.10
CA ASN A 207 -16.31 -3.20 -0.60
C ASN A 207 -16.90 -2.70 0.72
N LEU A 208 -18.24 -2.75 0.90
CA LEU A 208 -18.87 -2.46 2.19
C LEU A 208 -18.38 -3.41 3.28
N ALA A 209 -18.33 -4.71 3.02
CA ALA A 209 -17.80 -5.68 3.98
C ALA A 209 -16.38 -5.29 4.43
N ARG A 210 -15.49 -5.02 3.48
CA ARG A 210 -14.10 -4.66 3.75
C ARG A 210 -14.00 -3.37 4.57
N VAL A 211 -14.68 -2.32 4.16
CA VAL A 211 -14.59 -1.02 4.82
C VAL A 211 -15.23 -1.07 6.21
N LEU A 212 -16.41 -1.66 6.35
CA LEU A 212 -17.13 -1.70 7.65
C LEU A 212 -16.38 -2.59 8.66
N LEU A 213 -15.91 -3.78 8.28
CA LEU A 213 -15.15 -4.64 9.19
C LEU A 213 -13.82 -4.03 9.63
N SER A 214 -13.15 -3.27 8.76
CA SER A 214 -11.94 -2.54 9.13
C SER A 214 -12.19 -1.42 10.16
N GLN A 215 -13.44 -0.98 10.30
CA GLN A 215 -13.91 0.02 11.26
C GLN A 215 -14.60 -0.57 12.49
N ASP A 216 -14.49 -1.88 12.69
CA ASP A 216 -15.21 -2.60 13.76
C ASP A 216 -16.76 -2.50 13.65
N ASP A 217 -17.30 -2.32 12.46
CA ASP A 217 -18.76 -2.24 12.23
C ASP A 217 -19.30 -3.62 11.84
N GLU A 218 -20.20 -4.16 12.66
CA GLU A 218 -20.80 -5.49 12.49
C GLU A 218 -21.59 -5.65 11.19
N ARG A 219 -22.15 -4.58 10.64
CA ARG A 219 -22.86 -4.62 9.35
C ARG A 219 -22.03 -5.22 8.23
N GLY A 220 -20.70 -5.10 8.35
CA GLY A 220 -19.75 -5.71 7.41
C GLY A 220 -19.88 -7.23 7.30
N LEU A 221 -20.28 -7.96 8.36
CA LEU A 221 -20.49 -9.42 8.30
C LEU A 221 -21.64 -9.79 7.35
N HIS A 222 -22.75 -9.03 7.40
CA HIS A 222 -23.88 -9.25 6.47
C HIS A 222 -23.45 -9.05 5.01
N HIS A 223 -22.75 -7.96 4.74
CA HIS A 223 -22.26 -7.67 3.39
C HIS A 223 -21.24 -8.73 2.92
N LEU A 224 -20.38 -9.22 3.81
CA LEU A 224 -19.47 -10.32 3.53
C LEU A 224 -20.23 -11.56 3.08
N GLU A 225 -21.23 -12.00 3.85
CA GLU A 225 -22.01 -13.19 3.53
C GLU A 225 -22.70 -13.06 2.15
N ARG A 226 -23.23 -11.89 1.82
CA ARG A 226 -23.79 -11.61 0.49
C ARG A 226 -22.74 -11.68 -0.60
N ALA A 227 -21.57 -11.08 -0.40
CA ALA A 227 -20.50 -11.09 -1.38
C ALA A 227 -19.97 -12.50 -1.67
N VAL A 228 -19.69 -13.29 -0.62
CA VAL A 228 -19.13 -14.64 -0.79
C VAL A 228 -20.14 -15.66 -1.34
N SER A 229 -21.43 -15.47 -1.08
CA SER A 229 -22.47 -16.32 -1.65
C SER A 229 -22.59 -16.17 -3.17
N SER A 230 -22.26 -15.01 -3.69
CA SER A 230 -22.32 -14.70 -5.13
C SER A 230 -20.95 -14.81 -5.82
N ASN A 231 -19.86 -14.70 -5.06
CA ASN A 231 -18.51 -14.79 -5.62
C ASN A 231 -17.56 -15.46 -4.60
N PHE A 232 -17.26 -16.71 -4.83
CA PHE A 232 -16.37 -17.50 -3.96
C PHE A 232 -14.96 -16.91 -3.82
N ASN A 233 -14.45 -16.21 -4.85
CA ASN A 233 -13.13 -15.56 -4.78
C ASN A 233 -13.06 -14.43 -3.76
N ALA A 234 -14.20 -13.86 -3.36
CA ALA A 234 -14.24 -12.84 -2.31
C ALA A 234 -13.86 -13.40 -0.92
N VAL A 235 -13.93 -14.72 -0.72
CA VAL A 235 -13.57 -15.39 0.54
C VAL A 235 -12.13 -15.09 0.95
N GLY A 236 -11.18 -15.20 0.02
CA GLY A 236 -9.75 -14.97 0.30
C GLY A 236 -9.45 -13.57 0.86
N LEU A 237 -10.20 -12.57 0.43
CA LEU A 237 -10.06 -11.19 0.90
C LEU A 237 -10.86 -10.92 2.20
N LEU A 238 -12.09 -11.43 2.27
CA LEU A 238 -13.05 -11.00 3.30
C LEU A 238 -13.04 -11.87 4.55
N ALA A 239 -12.79 -13.19 4.42
CA ALA A 239 -12.79 -14.08 5.57
C ALA A 239 -11.73 -13.73 6.63
N PRO A 240 -10.49 -13.35 6.29
CA PRO A 240 -9.51 -12.87 7.27
C PRO A 240 -9.99 -11.66 8.07
N LEU A 241 -10.69 -10.70 7.43
CA LEU A 241 -11.25 -9.53 8.09
C LEU A 241 -12.36 -9.90 9.08
N ALA A 242 -13.25 -10.85 8.70
CA ALA A 242 -14.26 -11.34 9.60
C ALA A 242 -13.66 -12.08 10.80
N ILE A 243 -12.65 -12.93 10.58
CA ILE A 243 -11.93 -13.64 11.64
C ILE A 243 -11.30 -12.64 12.62
N GLN A 244 -10.61 -11.62 12.11
CA GLN A 244 -10.01 -10.57 12.95
C GLN A 244 -11.06 -9.82 13.77
N TYR A 245 -12.14 -9.38 13.11
CA TYR A 245 -13.25 -8.68 13.76
C TYR A 245 -13.89 -9.54 14.87
N LEU A 246 -14.26 -10.79 14.57
CA LEU A 246 -14.92 -11.70 15.49
C LEU A 246 -14.02 -12.08 16.68
N ALA A 247 -12.72 -12.32 16.43
CA ALA A 247 -11.76 -12.64 17.48
C ALA A 247 -11.57 -11.45 18.43
N LYS A 248 -11.45 -10.22 17.90
CA LYS A 248 -11.36 -8.98 18.69
C LYS A 248 -12.58 -8.78 19.57
N ASN A 249 -13.76 -9.13 19.08
CA ASN A 249 -15.04 -9.00 19.79
C ASN A 249 -15.42 -10.22 20.63
N GLY A 250 -14.50 -11.20 20.84
CA GLY A 250 -14.72 -12.37 21.68
C GLY A 250 -15.70 -13.41 21.11
N ARG A 251 -16.08 -13.33 19.82
CA ARG A 251 -17.05 -14.21 19.15
C ARG A 251 -16.38 -15.46 18.54
N GLN A 252 -15.58 -16.17 19.33
CA GLN A 252 -14.78 -17.32 18.91
C GLN A 252 -15.59 -18.46 18.23
N GLY A 253 -16.85 -18.66 18.64
CA GLY A 253 -17.70 -19.67 18.03
C GLY A 253 -18.01 -19.42 16.55
N GLU A 254 -18.00 -18.14 16.13
CA GLU A 254 -18.29 -17.76 14.75
C GLU A 254 -17.02 -17.70 13.88
N VAL A 255 -15.85 -17.54 14.50
CA VAL A 255 -14.55 -17.59 13.81
C VAL A 255 -14.39 -18.90 13.02
N GLN A 256 -14.81 -20.04 13.59
CA GLN A 256 -14.66 -21.36 12.96
C GLN A 256 -15.33 -21.44 11.58
N LYS A 257 -16.49 -20.77 11.39
CA LYS A 257 -17.19 -20.72 10.11
C LYS A 257 -16.32 -20.10 9.02
N PHE A 258 -15.74 -18.94 9.31
CA PHE A 258 -14.92 -18.21 8.33
C PHE A 258 -13.55 -18.85 8.12
N ASP A 259 -12.96 -19.44 9.16
CA ASP A 259 -11.74 -20.22 9.05
C ASP A 259 -11.93 -21.46 8.15
N GLN A 260 -13.04 -22.17 8.28
CA GLN A 260 -13.36 -23.29 7.38
C GLN A 260 -13.57 -22.81 5.93
N MET A 261 -14.27 -21.71 5.73
CA MET A 261 -14.46 -21.12 4.39
C MET A 261 -13.12 -20.73 3.75
N LEU A 262 -12.22 -20.14 4.53
CA LEU A 262 -10.89 -19.74 4.06
C LEU A 262 -10.05 -20.95 3.66
N ARG A 263 -10.01 -22.00 4.49
CA ARG A 263 -9.29 -23.25 4.17
C ARG A 263 -9.83 -23.91 2.89
N GLU A 264 -11.14 -23.91 2.71
CA GLU A 264 -11.74 -24.48 1.49
C GLU A 264 -11.39 -23.62 0.26
N HIS A 265 -11.39 -22.27 0.39
CA HIS A 265 -10.95 -21.38 -0.66
C HIS A 265 -9.48 -21.62 -1.02
N GLU A 266 -8.58 -21.76 -0.02
CA GLU A 266 -7.18 -22.07 -0.23
C GLU A 266 -6.99 -23.41 -0.95
N ARG A 267 -7.74 -24.44 -0.54
CA ARG A 267 -7.70 -25.77 -1.17
C ARG A 267 -8.13 -25.70 -2.64
N VAL A 268 -9.24 -25.04 -2.92
CA VAL A 268 -9.76 -24.88 -4.31
C VAL A 268 -8.80 -24.04 -5.15
N SER A 269 -8.26 -22.96 -4.61
CA SER A 269 -7.28 -22.11 -5.29
C SER A 269 -6.00 -22.87 -5.64
N GLU A 270 -5.52 -23.74 -4.74
CA GLU A 270 -4.35 -24.58 -5.01
C GLU A 270 -4.63 -25.62 -6.11
N LEU A 271 -5.83 -26.22 -6.12
CA LEU A 271 -6.25 -27.12 -7.21
C LEU A 271 -6.35 -26.38 -8.54
N ALA A 272 -6.94 -25.19 -8.53
CA ALA A 272 -7.04 -24.33 -9.71
C ALA A 272 -5.63 -23.95 -10.23
N ARG A 273 -4.71 -23.61 -9.36
CA ARG A 273 -3.30 -23.30 -9.72
C ARG A 273 -2.62 -24.51 -10.36
N LYS A 274 -2.78 -25.70 -9.77
CA LYS A 274 -2.22 -26.94 -10.33
C LYS A 274 -2.79 -27.27 -11.70
N GLU A 275 -4.10 -27.13 -11.86
CA GLU A 275 -4.79 -27.37 -13.13
C GLU A 275 -4.27 -26.43 -14.22
N ARG A 276 -4.14 -25.12 -13.93
CA ARG A 276 -3.65 -24.12 -14.89
C ARG A 276 -2.17 -24.30 -15.23
N ASN A 277 -1.36 -24.73 -14.29
CA ASN A 277 0.06 -25.02 -14.51
C ASN A 277 0.31 -26.36 -15.26
N ALA A 278 -0.68 -27.22 -15.40
CA ALA A 278 -0.58 -28.48 -16.10
C ALA A 278 -0.93 -28.40 -17.60
N LEU A 279 -0.82 -27.22 -18.21
CA LEU A 279 -1.05 -27.02 -19.65
C LEU A 279 -0.20 -27.98 -20.50
N SER A 280 -0.83 -28.70 -21.38
CA SER A 280 -0.20 -29.68 -22.27
C SER A 280 -0.88 -29.70 -23.64
N GLY A 281 -0.32 -30.41 -24.61
CA GLY A 281 -0.91 -30.58 -25.93
C GLY A 281 -2.30 -31.26 -25.94
N ASN A 282 -2.69 -31.89 -24.82
CA ASN A 282 -4.01 -32.53 -24.66
C ASN A 282 -5.01 -31.68 -23.88
N SER A 283 -4.63 -30.44 -23.48
CA SER A 283 -5.52 -29.54 -22.74
C SER A 283 -6.69 -29.10 -23.63
N GLU A 284 -7.91 -29.13 -23.09
CA GLU A 284 -9.08 -28.64 -23.78
C GLU A 284 -9.09 -27.11 -23.79
N LEU A 285 -9.19 -26.54 -25.00
CA LEU A 285 -9.25 -25.10 -25.21
C LEU A 285 -10.63 -24.70 -25.71
N GLU A 286 -11.09 -23.55 -25.27
CA GLU A 286 -12.33 -22.92 -25.65
C GLU A 286 -12.07 -21.55 -26.32
N PRO A 287 -13.06 -20.97 -27.03
CA PRO A 287 -12.95 -19.61 -27.54
C PRO A 287 -12.58 -18.63 -26.41
N HIS A 288 -11.69 -17.70 -26.68
CA HIS A 288 -11.09 -16.80 -25.70
C HIS A 288 -12.10 -15.90 -24.97
N GLY A 289 -13.23 -15.54 -25.61
CA GLY A 289 -14.27 -14.68 -25.00
C GLY A 289 -13.88 -13.21 -24.82
N LEU A 290 -12.77 -12.76 -25.42
CA LEU A 290 -12.30 -11.37 -25.34
C LEU A 290 -13.27 -10.42 -26.07
N SER A 291 -13.41 -9.20 -25.52
CA SER A 291 -14.12 -8.10 -26.16
C SER A 291 -13.41 -7.66 -27.45
N ASP A 292 -14.08 -6.86 -28.28
CA ASP A 292 -13.42 -6.32 -29.48
C ASP A 292 -12.35 -5.29 -29.11
N GLU A 293 -12.52 -4.59 -28.01
CA GLU A 293 -11.54 -3.65 -27.46
C GLU A 293 -10.25 -4.38 -26.99
N ASP A 294 -10.39 -5.49 -26.27
CA ASP A 294 -9.25 -6.31 -25.84
C ASP A 294 -8.50 -6.90 -27.04
N LYS A 295 -9.24 -7.33 -28.07
CA LYS A 295 -8.64 -7.83 -29.31
C LYS A 295 -7.84 -6.75 -30.03
N GLU A 296 -8.41 -5.54 -30.14
CA GLU A 296 -7.73 -4.41 -30.76
C GLU A 296 -6.47 -4.02 -29.98
N TYR A 297 -6.55 -4.00 -28.66
CA TYR A 297 -5.40 -3.79 -27.79
C TYR A 297 -4.28 -4.81 -28.07
N LEU A 298 -4.61 -6.11 -28.05
CA LEU A 298 -3.64 -7.18 -28.35
C LEU A 298 -3.02 -7.03 -29.74
N VAL A 299 -3.84 -6.79 -30.77
CA VAL A 299 -3.37 -6.58 -32.15
C VAL A 299 -2.37 -5.42 -32.19
N ASN A 300 -2.63 -4.32 -31.49
CA ASN A 300 -1.75 -3.17 -31.47
C ASN A 300 -0.43 -3.48 -30.77
N VAL A 301 -0.47 -4.16 -29.62
CA VAL A 301 0.75 -4.58 -28.91
C VAL A 301 1.62 -5.51 -29.77
N PHE A 302 1.02 -6.53 -30.40
CA PHE A 302 1.79 -7.50 -31.17
C PHE A 302 2.35 -6.94 -32.48
N LYS A 303 1.70 -5.98 -33.12
CA LYS A 303 2.22 -5.32 -34.34
C LYS A 303 3.54 -4.57 -34.11
N GLU A 304 3.81 -4.13 -32.88
CA GLU A 304 5.06 -3.42 -32.56
C GLU A 304 6.26 -4.36 -32.46
N ILE A 305 6.05 -5.68 -32.37
CA ILE A 305 7.13 -6.69 -32.21
C ILE A 305 7.32 -7.42 -33.53
N LYS A 306 8.35 -7.03 -34.28
CA LYS A 306 8.64 -7.52 -35.64
C LYS A 306 8.93 -9.02 -35.73
N GLU A 307 9.38 -9.60 -34.64
CA GLU A 307 9.73 -11.02 -34.52
C GLU A 307 8.51 -11.93 -34.36
N ILE A 308 7.32 -11.37 -34.13
CA ILE A 308 6.06 -12.13 -34.00
C ILE A 308 5.40 -12.29 -35.37
N GLU A 309 5.27 -13.54 -35.83
CA GLU A 309 4.59 -13.87 -37.10
C GLU A 309 3.08 -14.10 -36.91
N SER A 310 2.71 -14.78 -35.81
CA SER A 310 1.32 -15.07 -35.54
C SER A 310 1.05 -15.24 -34.04
N VAL A 311 -0.18 -14.95 -33.63
CA VAL A 311 -0.65 -15.04 -32.24
C VAL A 311 -2.00 -15.73 -32.21
N TRP A 312 -2.16 -16.66 -31.28
CA TRP A 312 -3.42 -17.32 -30.99
C TRP A 312 -3.78 -17.09 -29.52
N VAL A 313 -5.01 -16.79 -29.27
CA VAL A 313 -5.55 -16.66 -27.91
C VAL A 313 -6.69 -17.68 -27.76
N ALA A 314 -6.64 -18.44 -26.70
CA ALA A 314 -7.69 -19.36 -26.33
C ALA A 314 -7.90 -19.32 -24.81
N ARG A 315 -9.05 -19.80 -24.34
CA ARG A 315 -9.31 -20.00 -22.93
C ARG A 315 -9.09 -21.47 -22.58
N LEU A 316 -8.35 -21.74 -21.51
CA LEU A 316 -8.22 -23.07 -20.97
C LEU A 316 -9.54 -23.46 -20.29
N LYS A 317 -10.12 -24.59 -20.65
CA LYS A 317 -11.26 -25.17 -19.92
C LYS A 317 -10.75 -25.71 -18.60
N VAL A 318 -11.29 -25.17 -17.51
CA VAL A 318 -10.87 -25.50 -16.15
C VAL A 318 -12.06 -25.99 -15.32
N ASN A 319 -11.80 -26.91 -14.36
CA ASN A 319 -12.80 -27.46 -13.45
C ASN A 319 -12.88 -26.66 -12.13
N TYR A 320 -11.76 -26.03 -11.75
CA TYR A 320 -11.67 -25.25 -10.51
C TYR A 320 -11.65 -23.76 -10.83
N LEU A 321 -12.54 -23.01 -10.20
CA LEU A 321 -12.75 -21.56 -10.40
C LEU A 321 -12.98 -21.23 -11.89
N PRO A 322 -13.98 -21.82 -12.56
CA PRO A 322 -14.23 -21.58 -13.97
C PRO A 322 -14.66 -20.14 -14.28
N GLU A 323 -15.17 -19.41 -13.28
CA GLU A 323 -15.49 -17.99 -13.36
C GLU A 323 -14.24 -17.08 -13.46
N CYS A 324 -13.06 -17.63 -13.16
CA CYS A 324 -11.78 -16.96 -13.39
C CYS A 324 -11.16 -17.51 -14.67
N PRO A 325 -11.41 -16.90 -15.83
CA PRO A 325 -10.89 -17.38 -17.11
C PRO A 325 -9.37 -17.40 -17.09
N TYR A 326 -8.79 -18.46 -17.65
CA TYR A 326 -7.34 -18.57 -17.84
C TYR A 326 -7.05 -18.55 -19.34
N LEU A 327 -6.50 -17.43 -19.80
CA LEU A 327 -6.15 -17.24 -21.19
C LEU A 327 -4.80 -17.90 -21.50
N VAL A 328 -4.74 -18.61 -22.59
CA VAL A 328 -3.53 -19.22 -23.14
C VAL A 328 -3.15 -18.45 -24.38
N LEU A 329 -1.93 -17.94 -24.39
CA LEU A 329 -1.38 -17.21 -25.52
C LEU A 329 -0.37 -18.11 -26.23
N GLY A 330 -0.65 -18.46 -27.49
CA GLY A 330 0.29 -19.09 -28.39
C GLY A 330 0.94 -18.01 -29.28
N VAL A 331 2.27 -17.95 -29.32
CA VAL A 331 3.00 -16.96 -30.11
C VAL A 331 4.01 -17.67 -30.97
N ASP A 332 3.95 -17.42 -32.28
CA ASP A 332 4.97 -17.85 -33.22
C ASP A 332 6.01 -16.75 -33.41
N ILE A 333 7.24 -17.04 -32.99
CA ILE A 333 8.33 -16.05 -32.97
C ILE A 333 9.39 -16.51 -33.98
N HIS A 334 9.63 -15.68 -34.99
CA HIS A 334 10.67 -15.87 -35.97
C HIS A 334 11.80 -14.85 -35.80
N ILE A 335 12.99 -15.30 -35.44
CA ILE A 335 14.18 -14.47 -35.33
C ILE A 335 15.14 -14.88 -36.47
N PRO A 336 15.41 -14.00 -37.46
CA PRO A 336 16.31 -14.33 -38.59
C PRO A 336 17.73 -14.60 -38.09
N GLY A 337 18.38 -15.60 -38.71
CA GLY A 337 19.79 -15.92 -38.46
C GLY A 337 20.08 -17.42 -38.40
N LEU A 338 21.38 -17.76 -38.37
CA LEU A 338 21.85 -19.14 -38.24
C LEU A 338 22.13 -19.44 -36.74
N GLY A 339 21.67 -20.60 -36.27
CA GLY A 339 21.90 -21.09 -34.91
C GLY A 339 20.65 -21.15 -34.03
N ASP A 340 20.83 -21.61 -32.79
CA ASP A 340 19.75 -21.68 -31.79
C ASP A 340 19.42 -20.29 -31.25
N ARG A 341 18.15 -19.89 -31.39
CA ARG A 341 17.61 -18.60 -30.94
C ARG A 341 16.62 -18.76 -29.77
N SER A 342 16.68 -19.88 -29.09
CA SER A 342 15.73 -20.20 -28.00
C SER A 342 15.75 -19.19 -26.87
N GLU A 343 16.90 -18.67 -26.47
CA GLU A 343 17.04 -17.66 -25.44
C GLU A 343 16.40 -16.31 -25.83
N GLU A 344 16.58 -15.89 -27.07
CA GLU A 344 16.01 -14.65 -27.60
C GLU A 344 14.47 -14.76 -27.68
N LYS A 345 13.94 -15.88 -28.14
CA LYS A 345 12.51 -16.18 -28.15
C LYS A 345 11.93 -16.19 -26.74
N LEU A 346 12.64 -16.79 -25.78
CA LEU A 346 12.24 -16.80 -24.38
C LEU A 346 12.24 -15.41 -23.77
N GLY A 347 13.17 -14.53 -24.18
CA GLY A 347 13.21 -13.13 -23.79
C GLY A 347 11.95 -12.38 -24.22
N ILE A 348 11.52 -12.55 -25.50
CA ILE A 348 10.29 -11.96 -26.02
C ILE A 348 9.07 -12.49 -25.26
N ALA A 349 8.99 -13.80 -25.02
CA ALA A 349 7.88 -14.40 -24.29
C ALA A 349 7.79 -13.88 -22.84
N ARG A 350 8.91 -13.71 -22.15
CA ARG A 350 8.94 -13.10 -20.80
C ARG A 350 8.47 -11.65 -20.84
N TRP A 351 8.97 -10.87 -21.77
CA TRP A 351 8.54 -9.48 -21.93
C TRP A 351 7.01 -9.38 -22.16
N LEU A 352 6.45 -10.26 -22.99
CA LEU A 352 5.00 -10.33 -23.20
C LEU A 352 4.24 -10.62 -21.90
N LEU A 353 4.69 -11.58 -21.11
CA LEU A 353 4.06 -11.92 -19.81
C LEU A 353 4.11 -10.76 -18.79
N GLU A 354 5.13 -9.93 -18.85
CA GLU A 354 5.33 -8.79 -17.94
C GLU A 354 4.55 -7.54 -18.38
N ASN A 355 4.26 -7.40 -19.68
CA ASN A 355 3.70 -6.17 -20.25
C ASN A 355 2.28 -6.30 -20.80
N LEU A 356 1.71 -7.52 -20.89
CA LEU A 356 0.33 -7.73 -21.26
C LEU A 356 -0.57 -7.63 -20.01
N ASN A 357 -1.43 -6.61 -20.01
CA ASN A 357 -2.49 -6.44 -19.02
C ASN A 357 -3.80 -6.95 -19.61
N LEU A 358 -4.12 -8.24 -19.38
CA LEU A 358 -5.36 -8.90 -19.80
C LEU A 358 -6.23 -9.30 -18.62
#